data_2e4e489068fb8d89ca6a15c4dd03b766
#
_entry.id   2e4e489068fb8d89ca6a15c4dd03b766
#
_cell.length_a   1.000
_cell.length_b   1.000
_cell.length_c   1.000
_cell.angle_alpha   90.00
_cell.angle_beta   90.00
_cell.angle_gamma   90.00
#
_symmetry.space_group_name_H-M   'P 1'
#
loop_
_entity.id
_entity.type
_entity.pdbx_description
1 polymer ?
#
loop_
_entity_poly.entity_id
_entity_poly.type
_entity_poly.pdbx_seq_one_letter_code
_entity_poly.pdbx_strand_id
1 'polypeptide(L)'
;PSKKFLLALMEKVTNTEEVTEAHKFLEPGARKELMAYLGERELIDFLEEAPSARWQPQELVNLMKRLVPRLYSIASSPSRHPLDVHLTVAIVRYNTNNRDRLGVCTTYLSERVELNEPKVPVFVASSHFGLPEDSGKDAIMVGPGTGIAPFRSFLQEREENGAKGRNWLFFGDQHAATDYLYGEEFEAWKETGFLQN
;
A
#
# COMPACT_ATOMS: atom_id res chain seq x y z
N PRO A 1 11.96 -6.58 9.66
CA PRO A 1 12.75 -6.72 10.91
C PRO A 1 12.64 -5.49 11.82
N SER A 2 13.15 -5.60 13.04
CA SER A 2 13.10 -4.52 14.04
C SER A 2 14.42 -4.43 14.81
N LYS A 3 14.68 -3.30 15.46
CA LYS A 3 15.83 -3.15 16.36
C LYS A 3 15.85 -4.26 17.44
N LYS A 4 14.67 -4.62 17.98
CA LYS A 4 14.56 -5.72 18.96
C LYS A 4 15.03 -7.06 18.38
N PHE A 5 14.65 -7.35 17.13
CA PHE A 5 15.12 -8.55 16.43
C PHE A 5 16.62 -8.54 16.24
N LEU A 6 17.19 -7.40 15.78
CA LEU A 6 18.63 -7.26 15.55
C LEU A 6 19.44 -7.48 16.84
N LEU A 7 19.00 -6.90 17.95
CA LEU A 7 19.63 -7.13 19.26
C LEU A 7 19.59 -8.60 19.68
N ALA A 8 18.43 -9.25 19.50
CA ALA A 8 18.31 -10.68 19.81
C ALA A 8 19.17 -11.57 18.89
N LEU A 9 19.32 -11.19 17.61
CA LEU A 9 20.23 -11.87 16.68
C LEU A 9 21.67 -11.84 17.17
N MET A 10 22.13 -10.66 17.61
CA MET A 10 23.50 -10.46 18.11
C MET A 10 23.79 -11.30 19.37
N GLU A 11 22.79 -11.56 20.20
CA GLU A 11 22.91 -12.45 21.36
C GLU A 11 22.96 -13.95 20.99
N LYS A 12 22.50 -14.30 19.79
CA LYS A 12 22.39 -15.69 19.32
C LYS A 12 23.56 -16.15 18.44
N VAL A 13 24.30 -15.21 17.86
CA VAL A 13 25.45 -15.54 17.01
C VAL A 13 26.61 -16.07 17.85
N THR A 14 27.31 -17.06 17.33
CA THR A 14 28.55 -17.58 17.90
C THR A 14 29.78 -17.06 17.17
N ASN A 15 29.62 -16.58 15.94
CA ASN A 15 30.61 -15.86 15.17
C ASN A 15 30.29 -14.36 15.14
N THR A 16 31.00 -13.55 15.88
CA THR A 16 30.75 -12.10 16.01
C THR A 16 31.05 -11.32 14.73
N GLU A 17 31.82 -11.86 13.80
CA GLU A 17 32.09 -11.22 12.51
C GLU A 17 30.82 -11.07 11.69
N GLU A 18 29.86 -12.00 11.81
CA GLU A 18 28.57 -12.00 11.11
C GLU A 18 27.69 -10.78 11.43
N VAL A 19 27.92 -10.12 12.55
CA VAL A 19 27.13 -8.96 13.02
C VAL A 19 27.96 -7.69 13.21
N THR A 20 29.21 -7.68 12.74
CA THR A 20 30.13 -6.54 12.91
C THR A 20 29.57 -5.25 12.29
N GLU A 21 28.95 -5.35 11.12
CA GLU A 21 28.33 -4.21 10.46
C GLU A 21 27.11 -3.72 11.24
N ALA A 22 26.28 -4.64 11.72
CA ALA A 22 25.08 -4.33 12.47
C ALA A 22 25.34 -3.57 13.77
N HIS A 23 26.48 -3.82 14.42
CA HIS A 23 26.91 -3.10 15.62
C HIS A 23 27.01 -1.59 15.38
N LYS A 24 27.55 -1.15 14.24
CA LYS A 24 27.72 0.26 13.89
C LYS A 24 26.41 1.03 13.89
N PHE A 25 25.32 0.37 13.50
CA PHE A 25 23.99 0.98 13.42
C PHE A 25 23.27 1.05 14.77
N LEU A 26 23.80 0.39 15.82
CA LEU A 26 23.22 0.43 17.17
C LEU A 26 23.80 1.54 18.05
N GLU A 27 24.85 2.21 17.59
CA GLU A 27 25.47 3.31 18.29
C GLU A 27 24.53 4.51 18.47
N PRO A 28 24.73 5.32 19.53
CA PRO A 28 23.99 6.56 19.71
C PRO A 28 24.16 7.49 18.50
N GLY A 29 23.03 7.95 17.93
CA GLY A 29 23.03 8.84 16.76
C GLY A 29 22.80 8.15 15.41
N ALA A 30 23.04 6.86 15.29
CA ALA A 30 22.90 6.10 14.03
C ALA A 30 21.44 5.68 13.70
N ARG A 31 20.44 6.42 14.19
CA ARG A 31 19.03 6.03 14.01
C ARG A 31 18.60 5.99 12.54
N LYS A 32 19.06 6.94 11.74
CA LYS A 32 18.71 7.03 10.31
C LYS A 32 19.31 5.87 9.53
N GLU A 33 20.56 5.59 9.79
CA GLU A 33 21.33 4.49 9.21
C GLU A 33 20.72 3.14 9.61
N LEU A 34 20.36 2.97 10.88
CA LEU A 34 19.67 1.78 11.36
C LEU A 34 18.33 1.57 10.63
N MET A 35 17.55 2.63 10.44
CA MET A 35 16.28 2.52 9.74
C MET A 35 16.45 2.14 8.27
N ALA A 36 17.46 2.67 7.60
CA ALA A 36 17.82 2.30 6.23
C ALA A 36 18.25 0.82 6.18
N TYR A 37 19.19 0.42 7.03
CA TYR A 37 19.69 -0.96 7.13
C TYR A 37 18.58 -1.98 7.36
N LEU A 38 17.64 -1.69 8.27
CA LEU A 38 16.48 -2.54 8.54
C LEU A 38 15.44 -2.51 7.41
N GLY A 39 15.33 -1.37 6.69
CA GLY A 39 14.36 -1.18 5.61
C GLY A 39 14.73 -1.93 4.32
N GLU A 40 16.01 -2.12 4.07
CA GLU A 40 16.53 -2.83 2.90
C GLU A 40 16.52 -4.36 3.05
N ARG A 41 16.29 -4.87 4.26
CA ARG A 41 16.37 -6.28 4.60
C ARG A 41 15.05 -6.85 5.09
N GLU A 42 14.80 -8.09 4.75
CA GLU A 42 13.78 -8.92 5.38
C GLU A 42 14.40 -9.82 6.46
N LEU A 43 13.55 -10.54 7.18
CA LEU A 43 14.00 -11.46 8.22
C LEU A 43 14.97 -12.51 7.69
N ILE A 44 14.68 -13.05 6.49
CA ILE A 44 15.50 -14.11 5.88
C ILE A 44 16.91 -13.63 5.57
N ASP A 45 17.08 -12.36 5.17
CA ASP A 45 18.40 -11.80 4.87
C ASP A 45 19.31 -11.83 6.12
N PHE A 46 18.77 -11.44 7.26
CA PHE A 46 19.49 -11.51 8.55
C PHE A 46 19.83 -12.94 8.98
N LEU A 47 18.94 -13.90 8.71
CA LEU A 47 19.20 -15.30 9.04
C LEU A 47 20.28 -15.92 8.13
N GLU A 48 20.35 -15.48 6.88
CA GLU A 48 21.40 -15.90 5.93
C GLU A 48 22.74 -15.19 6.21
N GLU A 49 22.71 -13.92 6.59
CA GLU A 49 23.90 -13.14 6.97
C GLU A 49 24.53 -13.63 8.29
N ALA A 50 23.72 -14.25 9.17
CA ALA A 50 24.16 -14.73 10.47
C ALA A 50 23.84 -16.23 10.68
N PRO A 51 24.45 -17.13 9.90
CA PRO A 51 24.16 -18.56 9.94
C PRO A 51 24.60 -19.26 11.24
N SER A 52 25.47 -18.63 12.03
CA SER A 52 25.86 -19.19 13.34
C SER A 52 24.78 -19.00 14.42
N ALA A 53 23.81 -18.10 14.20
CA ALA A 53 22.71 -17.88 15.13
C ALA A 53 21.81 -19.13 15.23
N ARG A 54 21.54 -19.58 16.44
CA ARG A 54 20.69 -20.73 16.72
C ARG A 54 19.37 -20.28 17.32
N TRP A 55 18.28 -20.62 16.66
CA TRP A 55 16.93 -20.23 17.04
C TRP A 55 16.07 -21.44 17.37
N GLN A 56 15.33 -21.36 18.46
CA GLN A 56 14.13 -22.17 18.60
C GLN A 56 13.00 -21.51 17.79
N PRO A 57 12.16 -22.27 17.08
CA PRO A 57 11.11 -21.70 16.21
C PRO A 57 10.19 -20.70 16.95
N GLN A 58 9.82 -21.02 18.18
CA GLN A 58 8.95 -20.15 18.98
C GLN A 58 9.63 -18.83 19.39
N GLU A 59 10.92 -18.83 19.67
CA GLU A 59 11.68 -17.60 19.95
C GLU A 59 11.67 -16.67 18.76
N LEU A 60 11.91 -17.21 17.56
CA LEU A 60 11.89 -16.44 16.33
C LEU A 60 10.51 -15.83 16.06
N VAL A 61 9.46 -16.64 16.18
CA VAL A 61 8.07 -16.19 16.01
C VAL A 61 7.72 -15.05 16.99
N ASN A 62 8.17 -15.13 18.24
CA ASN A 62 7.90 -14.12 19.26
C ASN A 62 8.59 -12.77 18.98
N LEU A 63 9.59 -12.75 18.11
CA LEU A 63 10.26 -11.53 17.65
C LEU A 63 9.60 -10.90 16.42
N MET A 64 8.77 -11.66 15.71
CA MET A 64 8.05 -11.18 14.55
C MET A 64 6.86 -10.32 14.96
N LYS A 65 6.54 -9.34 14.11
CA LYS A 65 5.28 -8.60 14.23
C LYS A 65 4.19 -9.32 13.48
N ARG A 66 2.98 -9.28 14.02
CA ARG A 66 1.80 -9.73 13.27
C ARG A 66 1.62 -8.86 12.03
N LEU A 67 1.18 -9.47 10.94
CA LEU A 67 0.76 -8.72 9.76
C LEU A 67 -0.43 -7.83 10.14
N VAL A 68 -0.33 -6.56 9.80
CA VAL A 68 -1.43 -5.61 9.99
C VAL A 68 -2.31 -5.59 8.73
N PRO A 69 -3.61 -5.31 8.87
CA PRO A 69 -4.49 -5.09 7.73
C PRO A 69 -3.95 -3.99 6.81
N ARG A 70 -4.22 -4.11 5.51
CA ARG A 70 -3.95 -3.05 4.54
C ARG A 70 -5.24 -2.30 4.27
N LEU A 71 -5.16 -0.97 4.33
CA LEU A 71 -6.27 -0.09 3.99
C LEU A 71 -6.12 0.35 2.54
N TYR A 72 -7.21 0.24 1.80
CA TYR A 72 -7.34 0.72 0.42
C TYR A 72 -8.52 1.68 0.35
N SER A 73 -8.34 2.79 -0.33
CA SER A 73 -9.46 3.70 -0.60
C SER A 73 -10.45 3.02 -1.54
N ILE A 74 -11.74 3.15 -1.24
CA ILE A 74 -12.80 2.64 -2.11
C ILE A 74 -12.86 3.52 -3.35
N ALA A 75 -12.87 2.89 -4.52
CA ALA A 75 -12.85 3.53 -5.84
C ALA A 75 -14.24 3.53 -6.51
N SER A 76 -15.29 3.11 -5.82
CA SER A 76 -16.67 3.10 -6.31
C SER A 76 -17.62 3.85 -5.40
N SER A 77 -18.63 4.50 -5.96
CA SER A 77 -19.75 5.06 -5.22
C SER A 77 -20.78 3.98 -4.90
N PRO A 78 -21.32 3.90 -3.67
CA PRO A 78 -22.40 2.99 -3.34
C PRO A 78 -23.70 3.33 -4.07
N SER A 79 -23.92 4.57 -4.48
CA SER A 79 -25.08 4.99 -5.28
C SER A 79 -25.07 4.38 -6.68
N ARG A 80 -23.87 4.25 -7.28
CA ARG A 80 -23.69 3.61 -8.60
C ARG A 80 -23.48 2.09 -8.50
N HIS A 81 -22.80 1.62 -7.46
CA HIS A 81 -22.41 0.22 -7.24
C HIS A 81 -22.91 -0.27 -5.88
N PRO A 82 -24.23 -0.48 -5.69
CA PRO A 82 -24.80 -0.80 -4.38
C PRO A 82 -24.41 -2.18 -3.84
N LEU A 83 -23.96 -3.08 -4.72
CA LEU A 83 -23.58 -4.46 -4.37
C LEU A 83 -22.09 -4.74 -4.48
N ASP A 84 -21.31 -3.78 -4.99
CA ASP A 84 -19.90 -3.98 -5.28
C ASP A 84 -19.03 -2.87 -4.68
N VAL A 85 -17.84 -3.25 -4.27
CA VAL A 85 -16.79 -2.31 -3.82
C VAL A 85 -15.59 -2.46 -4.75
N HIS A 86 -15.24 -1.38 -5.45
CA HIS A 86 -14.07 -1.35 -6.32
C HIS A 86 -12.85 -0.83 -5.57
N LEU A 87 -11.70 -1.43 -5.82
CA LEU A 87 -10.41 -1.01 -5.27
C LEU A 87 -9.41 -0.78 -6.41
N THR A 88 -8.55 0.21 -6.25
CA THR A 88 -7.39 0.43 -7.13
C THR A 88 -6.14 -0.01 -6.39
N VAL A 89 -5.53 -1.10 -6.83
CA VAL A 89 -4.43 -1.75 -6.12
C VAL A 89 -3.23 -1.91 -7.04
N ALA A 90 -2.13 -1.22 -6.75
CA ALA A 90 -0.86 -1.48 -7.41
C ALA A 90 -0.21 -2.76 -6.86
N ILE A 91 0.17 -3.67 -7.75
CA ILE A 91 0.87 -4.89 -7.36
C ILE A 91 2.31 -4.54 -7.03
N VAL A 92 2.69 -4.78 -5.78
CA VAL A 92 4.04 -4.48 -5.29
C VAL A 92 4.99 -5.62 -5.64
N ARG A 93 5.98 -5.33 -6.47
CA ARG A 93 7.10 -6.21 -6.82
C ARG A 93 8.37 -5.37 -6.88
N TYR A 94 9.43 -5.83 -6.25
CA TYR A 94 10.72 -5.15 -6.26
C TYR A 94 11.85 -6.15 -6.03
N ASN A 95 13.08 -5.74 -6.28
CA ASN A 95 14.27 -6.54 -5.98
C ASN A 95 15.13 -5.82 -4.94
N THR A 96 15.57 -6.55 -3.93
CA THR A 96 16.54 -6.08 -2.94
C THR A 96 17.37 -7.26 -2.44
N ASN A 97 18.65 -7.04 -2.17
CA ASN A 97 19.62 -8.07 -1.78
C ASN A 97 19.61 -9.29 -2.73
N ASN A 98 19.57 -9.03 -4.05
CA ASN A 98 19.52 -10.05 -5.12
C ASN A 98 18.34 -11.02 -4.98
N ARG A 99 17.25 -10.60 -4.37
CA ARG A 99 16.06 -11.40 -4.15
C ARG A 99 14.81 -10.64 -4.60
N ASP A 100 13.96 -11.31 -5.35
CA ASP A 100 12.67 -10.78 -5.75
C ASP A 100 11.72 -10.77 -4.55
N ARG A 101 11.09 -9.63 -4.35
CA ARG A 101 10.16 -9.36 -3.27
C ARG A 101 8.76 -9.14 -3.79
N LEU A 102 7.80 -9.67 -3.07
CA LEU A 102 6.38 -9.61 -3.42
C LEU A 102 5.61 -8.96 -2.27
N GLY A 103 4.74 -8.02 -2.60
CA GLY A 103 3.83 -7.44 -1.62
C GLY A 103 2.81 -8.48 -1.14
N VAL A 104 2.86 -8.88 0.13
CA VAL A 104 2.06 -9.96 0.68
C VAL A 104 0.56 -9.83 0.38
N CYS A 105 -0.02 -8.65 0.58
CA CYS A 105 -1.45 -8.42 0.35
C CYS A 105 -1.75 -8.26 -1.14
N THR A 106 -0.96 -7.46 -1.86
CA THR A 106 -1.23 -7.14 -3.28
C THR A 106 -1.10 -8.35 -4.19
N THR A 107 -0.08 -9.20 -3.97
CA THR A 107 0.08 -10.44 -4.75
C THR A 107 -0.91 -11.52 -4.30
N TYR A 108 -1.31 -11.56 -3.03
CA TYR A 108 -2.40 -12.43 -2.60
C TYR A 108 -3.69 -12.10 -3.36
N LEU A 109 -4.07 -10.82 -3.42
CA LEU A 109 -5.29 -10.40 -4.13
C LEU A 109 -5.23 -10.67 -5.63
N SER A 110 -4.06 -10.49 -6.27
CA SER A 110 -3.92 -10.62 -7.73
C SER A 110 -3.71 -12.05 -8.23
N GLU A 111 -3.17 -12.96 -7.39
CA GLU A 111 -2.67 -14.25 -7.86
C GLU A 111 -3.29 -15.45 -7.14
N ARG A 112 -3.87 -15.24 -5.94
CA ARG A 112 -4.32 -16.34 -5.08
C ARG A 112 -5.79 -16.29 -4.74
N VAL A 113 -6.46 -15.19 -5.03
CA VAL A 113 -7.91 -15.07 -4.83
C VAL A 113 -8.60 -15.56 -6.11
N GLU A 114 -9.37 -16.62 -5.97
CA GLU A 114 -10.17 -17.15 -7.07
C GLU A 114 -11.45 -16.35 -7.24
N LEU A 115 -11.81 -16.09 -8.50
CA LEU A 115 -13.07 -15.40 -8.83
C LEU A 115 -14.26 -16.28 -8.43
N ASN A 116 -15.27 -15.65 -7.84
CA ASN A 116 -16.53 -16.29 -7.40
C ASN A 116 -16.40 -17.29 -6.23
N GLU A 117 -15.21 -17.54 -5.71
CA GLU A 117 -15.01 -18.27 -4.45
C GLU A 117 -14.23 -17.45 -3.41
N PRO A 118 -14.51 -16.17 -3.21
CA PRO A 118 -13.69 -15.29 -2.39
C PRO A 118 -13.85 -15.62 -0.91
N LYS A 119 -12.71 -15.86 -0.26
CA LYS A 119 -12.61 -15.99 1.20
C LYS A 119 -11.62 -14.97 1.75
N VAL A 120 -11.75 -13.73 1.29
CA VAL A 120 -10.90 -12.63 1.76
C VAL A 120 -11.60 -11.93 2.92
N PRO A 121 -11.09 -12.05 4.16
CA PRO A 121 -11.63 -11.29 5.27
C PRO A 121 -11.39 -9.80 5.05
N VAL A 122 -12.45 -9.01 5.05
CA VAL A 122 -12.39 -7.56 4.89
C VAL A 122 -13.19 -6.86 5.98
N PHE A 123 -12.87 -5.61 6.23
CA PHE A 123 -13.67 -4.69 7.04
C PHE A 123 -13.68 -3.33 6.37
N VAL A 124 -14.73 -2.56 6.62
CA VAL A 124 -14.83 -1.17 6.15
C VAL A 124 -14.50 -0.25 7.30
N ALA A 125 -13.56 0.67 7.07
CA ALA A 125 -13.22 1.73 8.02
C ALA A 125 -13.79 3.06 7.53
N SER A 126 -14.38 3.82 8.44
CA SER A 126 -14.83 5.19 8.16
C SER A 126 -13.62 6.13 7.98
N SER A 127 -13.77 7.09 7.08
CA SER A 127 -12.78 8.15 6.84
C SER A 127 -13.44 9.51 6.96
N HIS A 128 -12.68 10.49 7.47
CA HIS A 128 -13.08 11.91 7.41
C HIS A 128 -12.81 12.56 6.05
N PHE A 129 -12.12 11.85 5.15
CA PHE A 129 -11.90 12.30 3.80
C PHE A 129 -13.13 11.97 2.95
N GLY A 130 -13.92 13.00 2.65
CA GLY A 130 -15.21 12.85 1.97
C GLY A 130 -15.56 14.08 1.13
N LEU A 131 -16.68 13.97 0.43
CA LEU A 131 -17.29 15.07 -0.32
C LEU A 131 -17.77 16.18 0.63
N PRO A 132 -17.79 17.44 0.18
CA PRO A 132 -18.46 18.50 0.92
C PRO A 132 -19.97 18.21 1.01
N GLU A 133 -20.59 18.56 2.15
CA GLU A 133 -22.04 18.40 2.37
C GLU A 133 -22.87 19.17 1.34
N ASP A 134 -22.40 20.35 0.95
CA ASP A 134 -23.02 21.16 -0.09
C ASP A 134 -22.58 20.70 -1.48
N SER A 135 -23.45 20.02 -2.20
CA SER A 135 -23.21 19.52 -3.56
C SER A 135 -23.02 20.62 -4.61
N GLY A 136 -23.37 21.87 -4.30
CA GLY A 136 -23.13 23.04 -5.14
C GLY A 136 -21.69 23.54 -5.12
N LYS A 137 -20.87 23.07 -4.18
CA LYS A 137 -19.44 23.45 -4.14
C LYS A 137 -18.63 22.78 -5.23
N ASP A 138 -17.71 23.57 -5.79
CA ASP A 138 -16.71 23.06 -6.73
C ASP A 138 -15.75 22.09 -6.01
N ALA A 139 -15.31 21.06 -6.71
CA ALA A 139 -14.36 20.07 -6.21
C ALA A 139 -13.09 20.06 -7.06
N ILE A 140 -11.95 20.24 -6.42
CA ILE A 140 -10.62 20.09 -7.04
C ILE A 140 -9.98 18.86 -6.40
N MET A 141 -9.64 17.88 -7.23
CA MET A 141 -9.14 16.57 -6.82
C MET A 141 -7.75 16.37 -7.40
N VAL A 142 -6.80 15.94 -6.59
CA VAL A 142 -5.41 15.66 -7.01
C VAL A 142 -5.05 14.24 -6.54
N GLY A 143 -5.01 13.30 -7.48
CA GLY A 143 -4.84 11.88 -7.18
C GLY A 143 -3.82 11.18 -8.07
N PRO A 144 -2.51 11.24 -7.77
CA PRO A 144 -1.51 10.54 -8.54
C PRO A 144 -1.56 9.02 -8.30
N GLY A 145 -1.33 8.24 -9.36
CA GLY A 145 -1.32 6.79 -9.31
C GLY A 145 -2.60 6.20 -8.70
N THR A 146 -2.47 5.25 -7.79
CA THR A 146 -3.62 4.66 -7.07
C THR A 146 -4.34 5.63 -6.14
N GLY A 147 -3.79 6.83 -5.90
CA GLY A 147 -4.45 7.93 -5.20
C GLY A 147 -5.70 8.45 -5.91
N ILE A 148 -5.93 8.04 -7.17
CA ILE A 148 -7.15 8.30 -7.94
C ILE A 148 -8.40 7.64 -7.35
N ALA A 149 -8.25 6.55 -6.60
CA ALA A 149 -9.35 5.71 -6.12
C ALA A 149 -10.49 6.48 -5.44
N PRO A 150 -10.26 7.27 -4.38
CA PRO A 150 -11.35 7.99 -3.72
C PRO A 150 -11.98 9.06 -4.63
N PHE A 151 -11.22 9.64 -5.52
CA PHE A 151 -11.74 10.69 -6.43
C PHE A 151 -12.65 10.12 -7.51
N ARG A 152 -12.37 8.91 -8.00
CA ARG A 152 -13.31 8.19 -8.85
C ARG A 152 -14.63 7.94 -8.14
N SER A 153 -14.58 7.46 -6.89
CA SER A 153 -15.78 7.29 -6.06
C SER A 153 -16.54 8.60 -5.89
N PHE A 154 -15.84 9.71 -5.64
CA PHE A 154 -16.46 11.02 -5.47
C PHE A 154 -17.11 11.53 -6.76
N LEU A 155 -16.48 11.36 -7.91
CA LEU A 155 -17.06 11.73 -9.20
C LEU A 155 -18.32 10.92 -9.49
N GLN A 156 -18.30 9.60 -9.31
CA GLN A 156 -19.47 8.76 -9.45
C GLN A 156 -20.61 9.20 -8.54
N GLU A 157 -20.32 9.45 -7.25
CA GLU A 157 -21.33 9.90 -6.29
C GLU A 157 -21.92 11.26 -6.65
N ARG A 158 -21.10 12.20 -7.09
CA ARG A 158 -21.53 13.54 -7.52
C ARG A 158 -22.39 13.49 -8.77
N GLU A 159 -22.08 12.60 -9.71
CA GLU A 159 -22.88 12.39 -10.92
C GLU A 159 -24.26 11.80 -10.58
N GLU A 160 -24.30 10.71 -9.78
CA GLU A 160 -25.54 10.07 -9.37
C GLU A 160 -26.47 11.03 -8.57
N ASN A 161 -25.89 11.86 -7.72
CA ASN A 161 -26.63 12.83 -6.92
C ASN A 161 -26.93 14.14 -7.66
N GLY A 162 -26.55 14.28 -8.92
CA GLY A 162 -26.78 15.47 -9.73
C GLY A 162 -26.12 16.73 -9.16
N ALA A 163 -24.93 16.61 -8.59
CA ALA A 163 -24.18 17.72 -7.99
C ALA A 163 -23.99 18.86 -9.00
N LYS A 164 -24.17 20.12 -8.54
CA LYS A 164 -24.15 21.31 -9.40
C LYS A 164 -22.77 22.01 -9.42
N GLY A 165 -21.92 21.75 -8.43
CA GLY A 165 -20.57 22.27 -8.41
C GLY A 165 -19.70 21.63 -9.49
N ARG A 166 -18.72 22.38 -10.00
CA ARG A 166 -17.79 21.93 -11.03
C ARG A 166 -16.78 20.94 -10.47
N ASN A 167 -16.22 20.09 -11.34
CA ASN A 167 -15.25 19.07 -10.99
C ASN A 167 -13.96 19.28 -11.78
N TRP A 168 -12.81 19.35 -11.08
CA TRP A 168 -11.47 19.29 -11.65
C TRP A 168 -10.74 18.09 -11.09
N LEU A 169 -10.10 17.31 -11.95
CA LEU A 169 -9.28 16.17 -11.57
C LEU A 169 -7.88 16.33 -12.14
N PHE A 170 -6.89 16.33 -11.27
CA PHE A 170 -5.48 16.25 -11.64
C PHE A 170 -4.97 14.84 -11.35
N PHE A 171 -4.77 14.09 -12.41
CA PHE A 171 -4.20 12.74 -12.38
C PHE A 171 -2.78 12.78 -12.93
N GLY A 172 -1.89 11.96 -12.39
CA GLY A 172 -0.53 11.80 -12.89
C GLY A 172 0.01 10.41 -12.57
N ASP A 173 0.71 9.85 -13.55
CA ASP A 173 1.46 8.62 -13.43
C ASP A 173 2.66 8.66 -14.41
N GLN A 174 3.41 7.55 -14.53
CA GLN A 174 4.66 7.53 -15.30
C GLN A 174 4.42 7.55 -16.81
N HIS A 175 3.46 6.78 -17.32
CA HIS A 175 3.21 6.61 -18.75
C HIS A 175 1.72 6.68 -19.08
N ALA A 176 1.31 7.68 -19.85
CA ALA A 176 -0.09 7.85 -20.22
C ALA A 176 -0.69 6.66 -20.98
N ALA A 177 0.11 5.94 -21.77
CA ALA A 177 -0.36 4.82 -22.58
C ALA A 177 -0.70 3.55 -21.76
N THR A 178 -0.09 3.38 -20.58
CA THR A 178 -0.23 2.17 -19.75
C THR A 178 -0.82 2.44 -18.37
N ASP A 179 -0.65 3.68 -17.87
CA ASP A 179 -0.90 4.00 -16.47
C ASP A 179 -2.06 4.99 -16.29
N TYR A 180 -2.75 5.35 -17.37
CA TYR A 180 -3.94 6.21 -17.32
C TYR A 180 -5.16 5.44 -16.82
N LEU A 181 -5.21 5.22 -15.51
CA LEU A 181 -6.26 4.49 -14.83
C LEU A 181 -7.61 5.16 -15.03
N TYR A 182 -8.64 4.38 -15.43
CA TYR A 182 -10.00 4.85 -15.67
C TYR A 182 -10.13 5.92 -16.78
N GLY A 183 -9.18 6.00 -17.68
CA GLY A 183 -9.12 7.03 -18.71
C GLY A 183 -10.41 7.14 -19.54
N GLU A 184 -10.99 6.01 -19.95
CA GLU A 184 -12.26 6.01 -20.71
C GLU A 184 -13.42 6.66 -19.93
N GLU A 185 -13.52 6.39 -18.64
CA GLU A 185 -14.54 6.98 -17.77
C GLU A 185 -14.34 8.49 -17.61
N PHE A 186 -13.09 8.93 -17.45
CA PHE A 186 -12.77 10.37 -17.33
C PHE A 186 -12.98 11.12 -18.63
N GLU A 187 -12.62 10.55 -19.78
CA GLU A 187 -12.87 11.18 -21.07
C GLU A 187 -14.37 11.31 -21.34
N ALA A 188 -15.18 10.30 -21.03
CA ALA A 188 -16.63 10.39 -21.14
C ALA A 188 -17.19 11.53 -20.26
N TRP A 189 -16.71 11.70 -19.04
CA TRP A 189 -17.12 12.83 -18.20
C TRP A 189 -16.65 14.19 -18.71
N LYS A 190 -15.52 14.27 -19.39
CA LYS A 190 -15.08 15.50 -20.07
C LYS A 190 -15.97 15.84 -21.26
N GLU A 191 -16.32 14.84 -22.09
CA GLU A 191 -17.22 15.02 -23.23
C GLU A 191 -18.59 15.56 -22.83
N THR A 192 -19.13 15.12 -21.68
CA THR A 192 -20.40 15.61 -21.14
C THR A 192 -20.28 16.97 -20.44
N GLY A 193 -19.06 17.46 -20.19
CA GLY A 193 -18.82 18.68 -19.42
C GLY A 193 -18.99 18.50 -17.90
N PHE A 194 -19.15 17.27 -17.41
CA PHE A 194 -19.19 16.97 -15.97
C PHE A 194 -17.81 17.12 -15.32
N LEU A 195 -16.75 16.75 -16.01
CA LEU A 195 -15.37 17.00 -15.63
C LEU A 195 -14.79 18.15 -16.46
N GLN A 196 -14.15 19.15 -15.83
CA GLN A 196 -13.76 20.40 -16.47
C GLN A 196 -12.39 20.35 -17.17
N ASN A 197 -11.54 19.37 -16.91
CA ASN A 197 -10.19 19.23 -17.46
C ASN A 197 -9.84 17.81 -17.86
#